data_c8ea8f24dbea3b082247b046b5e1587e
#
_entry.id   c8ea8f24dbea3b082247b046b5e1587e
#
_cell.length_a   1.000
_cell.length_b   1.000
_cell.length_c   1.000
_cell.angle_alpha   90.00
_cell.angle_beta   90.00
_cell.angle_gamma   90.00
#
_symmetry.space_group_name_H-M   'P 1'
#
loop_
_entity.id
_entity.type
_entity.pdbx_description
1 polymer ?
#
loop_
_entity_poly.entity_id
_entity_poly.type
_entity_poly.pdbx_seq_one_letter_code
_entity_poly.pdbx_strand_id
1 'polypeptide(L)'
;MKTVNLAYKDTVALERSGNVITMHTNEELLARYKAQHEAVELQSKPFYDVLKRISDVVCSAAAIAVFSPLLLGVAAAIMINDFGSPIYSQIRIGKDGKEFRIYKFRSMYTDADERKAALMAENESQGANFKITNDPRITKVGAVLRRTSIDELPQLINILKGDMSIIGPRPFIPVEQKELPDDRLLVKPGLSCYWQIGGGNTLSKSEQIDLDRRYIKERSLWTDIKIIGKTVLHVFSGKNC
;
A
#
# COMPACT_ATOMS: atom_id res chain seq x y z
N MET A 1 13.31 2.94 22.96
CA MET A 1 12.43 1.77 22.82
C MET A 1 13.28 0.64 22.25
N LYS A 2 13.62 -0.39 23.02
CA LYS A 2 14.39 -1.54 22.52
C LYS A 2 13.40 -2.63 22.15
N THR A 3 13.27 -2.89 20.86
CA THR A 3 12.48 -4.01 20.33
C THR A 3 13.34 -5.27 20.39
N VAL A 4 12.92 -6.27 21.15
CA VAL A 4 13.55 -7.59 21.11
C VAL A 4 12.81 -8.40 20.06
N ASN A 5 13.50 -8.75 18.98
CA ASN A 5 12.96 -9.60 17.91
C ASN A 5 12.88 -11.04 18.40
N LEU A 6 11.67 -11.51 18.68
CA LEU A 6 11.35 -12.92 18.79
C LEU A 6 10.60 -13.36 17.52
N ALA A 7 10.88 -14.58 17.08
CA ALA A 7 10.42 -15.15 15.82
C ALA A 7 8.96 -14.79 15.47
N TYR A 8 8.74 -14.47 14.24
CA TYR A 8 7.58 -14.01 13.46
C TYR A 8 6.13 -14.33 13.96
N LYS A 9 5.95 -15.09 15.03
CA LYS A 9 4.65 -15.42 15.63
C LYS A 9 4.22 -14.49 16.77
N ASP A 10 5.15 -13.82 17.45
CA ASP A 10 4.84 -13.02 18.62
C ASP A 10 5.65 -11.71 18.63
N THR A 11 5.25 -10.74 17.80
CA THR A 11 5.79 -9.38 17.95
C THR A 11 5.19 -8.79 19.22
N VAL A 12 6.02 -8.62 20.23
CA VAL A 12 5.65 -8.06 21.54
C VAL A 12 6.03 -6.60 21.57
N ALA A 13 5.08 -5.69 21.73
CA ALA A 13 5.37 -4.30 22.04
C ALA A 13 5.56 -4.14 23.56
N LEU A 14 6.65 -3.48 23.96
CA LEU A 14 6.94 -3.16 25.36
C LEU A 14 6.41 -1.76 25.65
N GLU A 15 5.38 -1.65 26.46
CA GLU A 15 4.89 -0.39 27.00
C GLU A 15 5.46 -0.17 28.40
N ARG A 16 6.11 0.98 28.62
CA ARG A 16 6.67 1.34 29.92
C ARG A 16 5.77 2.39 30.57
N SER A 17 5.08 2.01 31.62
CA SER A 17 4.34 2.90 32.49
C SER A 17 5.03 2.90 33.88
N GLY A 18 5.82 3.94 34.17
CA GLY A 18 6.62 4.00 35.39
C GLY A 18 7.69 2.88 35.44
N ASN A 19 7.66 2.07 36.50
CA ASN A 19 8.56 0.93 36.71
C ASN A 19 8.01 -0.42 36.18
N VAL A 20 6.82 -0.43 35.59
CA VAL A 20 6.18 -1.63 35.05
C VAL A 20 6.38 -1.70 33.56
N ILE A 21 6.93 -2.82 33.08
CA ILE A 21 7.04 -3.15 31.65
C ILE A 21 5.95 -4.19 31.34
N THR A 22 4.96 -3.81 30.55
CA THR A 22 3.90 -4.71 30.12
C THR A 22 4.19 -5.16 28.70
N MET A 23 4.22 -6.47 28.48
CA MET A 23 4.32 -7.09 27.16
C MET A 23 2.92 -7.29 26.59
N HIS A 24 2.68 -6.78 25.39
CA HIS A 24 1.42 -6.97 24.68
C HIS A 24 1.66 -7.70 23.37
N THR A 25 0.83 -8.69 23.09
CA THR A 25 0.79 -9.34 21.78
C THR A 25 0.17 -8.39 20.75
N ASN A 26 0.45 -8.62 19.46
CA ASN A 26 -0.20 -7.85 18.39
C ASN A 26 -1.74 -7.95 18.44
N GLU A 27 -2.28 -9.10 18.89
CA GLU A 27 -3.72 -9.30 19.07
C GLU A 27 -4.28 -8.42 20.19
N GLU A 28 -3.58 -8.33 21.32
CA GLU A 28 -3.99 -7.46 22.43
C GLU A 28 -3.91 -5.98 22.06
N LEU A 29 -2.88 -5.56 21.33
CA LEU A 29 -2.74 -4.18 20.83
C LEU A 29 -3.87 -3.86 19.84
N LEU A 30 -4.18 -4.77 18.92
CA LEU A 30 -5.28 -4.61 17.98
C LEU A 30 -6.64 -4.60 18.71
N ALA A 31 -6.83 -5.46 19.72
CA ALA A 31 -8.04 -5.46 20.52
C ALA A 31 -8.23 -4.15 21.31
N ARG A 32 -7.16 -3.62 21.91
CA ARG A 32 -7.19 -2.30 22.58
C ARG A 32 -7.46 -1.17 21.58
N TYR A 33 -6.80 -1.20 20.39
CA TYR A 33 -7.06 -0.23 19.34
C TYR A 33 -8.53 -0.29 18.91
N LYS A 34 -9.08 -1.47 18.67
CA LYS A 34 -10.50 -1.66 18.33
C LYS A 34 -11.45 -1.18 19.45
N ALA A 35 -11.08 -1.36 20.72
CA ALA A 35 -11.85 -0.89 21.86
C ALA A 35 -11.81 0.64 22.05
N GLN A 36 -10.70 1.28 21.66
CA GLN A 36 -10.53 2.74 21.77
C GLN A 36 -11.11 3.52 20.58
N HIS A 37 -11.30 2.86 19.44
CA HIS A 37 -11.77 3.50 18.20
C HIS A 37 -13.05 2.82 17.73
N GLU A 38 -14.15 3.57 17.67
CA GLU A 38 -15.39 3.08 17.08
C GLU A 38 -15.16 2.58 15.65
N ALA A 39 -15.74 1.45 15.32
CA ALA A 39 -15.72 0.92 13.96
C ALA A 39 -16.33 1.95 12.98
N VAL A 40 -15.72 2.09 11.82
CA VAL A 40 -16.26 3.01 10.81
C VAL A 40 -17.48 2.39 10.16
N GLU A 41 -18.62 3.04 10.28
CA GLU A 41 -19.80 2.68 9.48
C GLU A 41 -19.69 3.23 8.07
N LEU A 42 -19.88 2.36 7.09
CA LEU A 42 -19.89 2.74 5.69
C LEU A 42 -21.25 3.37 5.34
N GLN A 43 -21.27 4.68 5.18
CA GLN A 43 -22.46 5.35 4.63
C GLN A 43 -22.70 4.91 3.18
N SER A 44 -23.93 4.49 2.87
CA SER A 44 -24.33 4.18 1.50
C SER A 44 -24.34 5.46 0.64
N LYS A 45 -23.59 5.47 -0.46
CA LYS A 45 -23.50 6.59 -1.41
C LYS A 45 -23.60 6.06 -2.85
N PRO A 46 -24.74 5.47 -3.26
CA PRO A 46 -24.84 4.72 -4.52
C PRO A 46 -24.52 5.56 -5.75
N PHE A 47 -24.95 6.81 -5.80
CA PHE A 47 -24.62 7.73 -6.90
C PHE A 47 -23.11 8.01 -6.99
N TYR A 48 -22.47 8.27 -5.85
CA TYR A 48 -21.01 8.42 -5.81
C TYR A 48 -20.30 7.14 -6.26
N ASP A 49 -20.72 5.97 -5.76
CA ASP A 49 -20.07 4.70 -6.05
C ASP A 49 -20.14 4.36 -7.57
N VAL A 50 -21.26 4.69 -8.24
CA VAL A 50 -21.40 4.54 -9.70
C VAL A 50 -20.48 5.52 -10.45
N LEU A 51 -20.54 6.82 -10.13
CA LEU A 51 -19.69 7.83 -10.77
C LEU A 51 -18.20 7.56 -10.54
N LYS A 52 -17.83 7.15 -9.33
CA LYS A 52 -16.47 6.74 -9.02
C LYS A 52 -16.02 5.59 -9.92
N ARG A 53 -16.86 4.55 -10.07
CA ARG A 53 -16.52 3.42 -10.95
C ARG A 53 -16.35 3.83 -12.40
N ILE A 54 -17.23 4.67 -12.92
CA ILE A 54 -17.11 5.21 -14.29
C ILE A 54 -15.79 5.97 -14.43
N SER A 55 -15.51 6.88 -13.50
CA SER A 55 -14.26 7.67 -13.49
C SER A 55 -13.01 6.77 -13.41
N ASP A 56 -13.03 5.76 -12.53
CA ASP A 56 -11.93 4.79 -12.39
C ASP A 56 -11.66 4.08 -13.74
N VAL A 57 -12.70 3.62 -14.43
CA VAL A 57 -12.54 2.92 -15.71
C VAL A 57 -12.05 3.87 -16.81
N VAL A 58 -12.69 5.03 -16.95
CA VAL A 58 -12.35 5.99 -18.02
C VAL A 58 -10.92 6.53 -17.83
N CYS A 59 -10.57 6.98 -16.62
CA CYS A 59 -9.24 7.51 -16.36
C CYS A 59 -8.16 6.43 -16.48
N SER A 60 -8.41 5.20 -16.02
CA SER A 60 -7.43 4.12 -16.15
C SER A 60 -7.23 3.68 -17.59
N ALA A 61 -8.31 3.58 -18.39
CA ALA A 61 -8.20 3.25 -19.81
C ALA A 61 -7.44 4.34 -20.58
N ALA A 62 -7.78 5.61 -20.34
CA ALA A 62 -7.07 6.74 -20.94
C ALA A 62 -5.59 6.77 -20.54
N ALA A 63 -5.28 6.56 -19.27
CA ALA A 63 -3.90 6.51 -18.77
C ALA A 63 -3.10 5.36 -19.42
N ILE A 64 -3.67 4.16 -19.53
CA ILE A 64 -3.02 3.03 -20.22
C ILE A 64 -2.76 3.38 -21.68
N ALA A 65 -3.74 3.95 -22.39
CA ALA A 65 -3.58 4.33 -23.79
C ALA A 65 -2.46 5.38 -23.99
N VAL A 66 -2.46 6.44 -23.18
CA VAL A 66 -1.46 7.52 -23.24
C VAL A 66 -0.06 7.03 -22.86
N PHE A 67 0.05 6.24 -21.80
CA PHE A 67 1.34 5.76 -21.31
C PHE A 67 1.79 4.44 -21.94
N SER A 68 1.04 3.85 -22.88
CA SER A 68 1.41 2.57 -23.51
C SER A 68 2.83 2.54 -24.09
N PRO A 69 3.36 3.57 -24.81
CA PRO A 69 4.74 3.52 -25.29
C PRO A 69 5.75 3.48 -24.14
N LEU A 70 5.50 4.26 -23.07
CA LEU A 70 6.34 4.25 -21.87
C LEU A 70 6.30 2.89 -21.19
N LEU A 71 5.12 2.29 -21.02
CA LEU A 71 4.96 0.98 -20.38
C LEU A 71 5.71 -0.11 -21.14
N LEU A 72 5.68 -0.10 -22.49
CA LEU A 72 6.43 -1.03 -23.31
C LEU A 72 7.94 -0.79 -23.20
N GLY A 73 8.40 0.45 -23.19
CA GLY A 73 9.81 0.78 -23.00
C GLY A 73 10.33 0.36 -21.64
N VAL A 74 9.55 0.56 -20.57
CA VAL A 74 9.86 0.10 -19.21
C VAL A 74 9.93 -1.42 -19.14
N ALA A 75 8.99 -2.12 -19.75
CA ALA A 75 9.00 -3.58 -19.79
C ALA A 75 10.29 -4.12 -20.48
N ALA A 76 10.65 -3.53 -21.63
CA ALA A 76 11.88 -3.87 -22.33
C ALA A 76 13.13 -3.59 -21.47
N ALA A 77 13.21 -2.42 -20.81
CA ALA A 77 14.33 -2.06 -19.96
C ALA A 77 14.51 -3.04 -18.78
N ILE A 78 13.41 -3.49 -18.16
CA ILE A 78 13.46 -4.49 -17.09
C ILE A 78 14.00 -5.82 -17.61
N MET A 79 13.50 -6.29 -18.77
CA MET A 79 13.92 -7.57 -19.38
C MET A 79 15.39 -7.56 -19.80
N ILE A 80 15.91 -6.41 -20.25
CA ILE A 80 17.33 -6.25 -20.61
C ILE A 80 18.21 -6.20 -19.36
N ASN A 81 17.75 -5.53 -18.28
CA ASN A 81 18.55 -5.38 -17.06
C ASN A 81 18.65 -6.69 -16.24
N ASP A 82 17.57 -7.46 -16.20
CA ASP A 82 17.48 -8.72 -15.46
C ASP A 82 16.45 -9.60 -16.15
N PHE A 83 16.91 -10.72 -16.77
CA PHE A 83 16.05 -11.60 -17.57
C PHE A 83 14.86 -12.12 -16.76
N GLY A 84 13.70 -12.25 -17.42
CA GLY A 84 12.48 -12.78 -16.85
C GLY A 84 11.28 -11.85 -17.04
N SER A 85 10.16 -12.15 -16.37
CA SER A 85 8.91 -11.37 -16.49
C SER A 85 9.11 -9.91 -16.06
N PRO A 86 8.72 -8.92 -16.87
CA PRO A 86 8.74 -7.52 -16.45
C PRO A 86 7.66 -7.18 -15.42
N ILE A 87 6.66 -8.05 -15.26
CA ILE A 87 5.55 -7.86 -14.32
C ILE A 87 5.76 -8.77 -13.11
N TYR A 88 5.71 -8.16 -11.95
CA TYR A 88 5.59 -8.82 -10.65
C TYR A 88 4.12 -8.84 -10.22
N SER A 89 3.69 -9.94 -9.62
CA SER A 89 2.35 -10.04 -9.05
C SER A 89 2.37 -10.66 -7.67
N GLN A 90 1.51 -10.17 -6.77
CA GLN A 90 1.40 -10.64 -5.40
C GLN A 90 -0.06 -10.65 -4.95
N ILE A 91 -0.42 -11.61 -4.09
CA ILE A 91 -1.76 -11.65 -3.47
C ILE A 91 -1.90 -10.50 -2.49
N ARG A 92 -3.00 -9.79 -2.57
CA ARG A 92 -3.41 -8.71 -1.67
C ARG A 92 -4.86 -8.89 -1.25
N ILE A 93 -5.21 -8.31 -0.10
CA ILE A 93 -6.58 -8.29 0.39
C ILE A 93 -7.27 -7.03 -0.11
N GLY A 94 -8.42 -7.22 -0.75
CA GLY A 94 -9.28 -6.18 -1.30
C GLY A 94 -10.56 -5.97 -0.50
N LYS A 95 -11.54 -5.35 -1.15
CA LYS A 95 -12.85 -5.10 -0.55
C LYS A 95 -13.51 -6.41 -0.10
N ASP A 96 -14.20 -6.35 1.05
CA ASP A 96 -14.91 -7.47 1.68
C ASP A 96 -13.99 -8.67 1.98
N GLY A 97 -12.67 -8.44 2.17
CA GLY A 97 -11.69 -9.47 2.46
C GLY A 97 -11.31 -10.37 1.28
N LYS A 98 -11.74 -10.03 0.05
CA LYS A 98 -11.46 -10.84 -1.14
C LYS A 98 -10.01 -10.70 -1.57
N GLU A 99 -9.36 -11.83 -1.81
CA GLU A 99 -8.02 -11.86 -2.37
C GLU A 99 -8.02 -11.48 -3.85
N PHE A 100 -7.03 -10.70 -4.26
CA PHE A 100 -6.77 -10.40 -5.66
C PHE A 100 -5.27 -10.34 -5.94
N ARG A 101 -4.86 -10.47 -7.21
CA ARG A 101 -3.47 -10.30 -7.64
C ARG A 101 -3.22 -8.86 -8.05
N ILE A 102 -2.39 -8.14 -7.27
CA ILE A 102 -1.91 -6.82 -7.67
C ILE A 102 -0.80 -6.97 -8.72
N TYR A 103 -0.75 -6.08 -9.69
CA TYR A 103 0.29 -6.04 -10.73
C TYR A 103 1.19 -4.83 -10.55
N LYS A 104 2.50 -5.05 -10.66
CA LYS A 104 3.52 -4.00 -10.64
C LYS A 104 4.60 -4.31 -11.67
N PHE A 105 5.34 -3.32 -12.11
CA PHE A 105 6.61 -3.61 -12.76
C PHE A 105 7.60 -4.18 -11.75
N ARG A 106 8.37 -5.16 -12.21
CA ARG A 106 9.43 -5.78 -11.39
C ARG A 106 10.56 -4.76 -11.18
N SER A 107 10.73 -4.34 -9.94
CA SER A 107 11.76 -3.40 -9.51
C SER A 107 12.88 -4.04 -8.69
N MET A 108 12.76 -5.33 -8.41
CA MET A 108 13.74 -6.14 -7.67
C MET A 108 14.27 -7.29 -8.53
N TYR A 109 15.42 -7.84 -8.15
CA TYR A 109 15.96 -9.06 -8.75
C TYR A 109 15.00 -10.25 -8.58
N THR A 110 15.14 -11.25 -9.43
CA THR A 110 14.25 -12.44 -9.44
C THR A 110 14.30 -13.26 -8.15
N ASP A 111 15.41 -13.22 -7.42
CA ASP A 111 15.64 -13.91 -6.14
C ASP A 111 15.33 -13.05 -4.90
N ALA A 112 14.67 -11.91 -5.09
CA ALA A 112 14.41 -10.93 -4.03
C ALA A 112 13.58 -11.47 -2.85
N ASP A 113 12.64 -12.37 -3.11
CA ASP A 113 11.80 -12.98 -2.07
C ASP A 113 12.61 -13.94 -1.18
N GLU A 114 13.56 -14.68 -1.75
CA GLU A 114 14.47 -15.57 -1.02
C GLU A 114 15.39 -14.76 -0.09
N ARG A 115 15.92 -13.63 -0.58
CA ARG A 115 16.76 -12.72 0.20
C ARG A 115 16.01 -11.98 1.30
N LYS A 116 14.68 -11.86 1.21
CA LYS A 116 13.87 -11.10 2.17
C LYS A 116 14.04 -11.59 3.60
N ALA A 117 14.08 -12.91 3.80
CA ALA A 117 14.19 -13.51 5.14
C ALA A 117 15.47 -13.07 5.88
N ALA A 118 16.60 -12.98 5.15
CA ALA A 118 17.88 -12.56 5.71
C ALA A 118 17.90 -11.07 6.08
N LEU A 119 17.07 -10.25 5.41
CA LEU A 119 17.00 -8.79 5.59
C LEU A 119 15.93 -8.34 6.58
N MET A 120 15.17 -9.26 7.17
CA MET A 120 14.07 -8.89 8.09
C MET A 120 14.55 -8.11 9.32
N ALA A 121 15.77 -8.35 9.79
CA ALA A 121 16.36 -7.62 10.93
C ALA A 121 16.68 -6.15 10.61
N GLU A 122 16.79 -5.79 9.33
CA GLU A 122 17.10 -4.44 8.84
C GLU A 122 15.86 -3.60 8.53
N ASN A 123 14.67 -4.05 8.92
CA ASN A 123 13.42 -3.33 8.65
C ASN A 123 13.39 -1.97 9.37
N GLU A 124 13.33 -0.89 8.60
CA GLU A 124 13.30 0.50 9.07
C GLU A 124 11.87 1.07 9.17
N SER A 125 10.86 0.34 8.67
CA SER A 125 9.49 0.83 8.65
C SER A 125 8.88 0.88 10.05
N GLN A 126 8.25 1.99 10.40
CA GLN A 126 7.37 2.11 11.57
C GLN A 126 5.92 1.74 11.26
N GLY A 127 5.57 1.58 9.99
CA GLY A 127 4.25 1.21 9.49
C GLY A 127 4.06 -0.29 9.34
N ALA A 128 2.97 -0.65 8.66
CA ALA A 128 2.61 -2.04 8.39
C ALA A 128 3.44 -2.71 7.29
N ASN A 129 4.27 -1.95 6.56
CA ASN A 129 5.05 -2.47 5.43
C ASN A 129 6.51 -2.70 5.82
N PHE A 130 7.16 -3.70 5.20
CA PHE A 130 8.60 -3.87 5.25
C PHE A 130 9.32 -2.83 4.36
N LYS A 131 10.34 -2.14 4.89
CA LYS A 131 11.16 -1.17 4.16
C LYS A 131 12.60 -1.16 4.67
N ILE A 132 13.55 -1.06 3.72
CA ILE A 132 14.97 -0.76 3.95
C ILE A 132 15.37 0.38 3.00
N THR A 133 16.08 1.41 3.52
CA THR A 133 16.44 2.60 2.74
C THR A 133 17.32 2.28 1.53
N ASN A 134 18.31 1.41 1.67
CA ASN A 134 19.19 0.96 0.57
C ASN A 134 19.01 -0.54 0.34
N ASP A 135 17.81 -0.96 -0.03
CA ASP A 135 17.47 -2.37 -0.21
C ASP A 135 18.30 -2.98 -1.34
N PRO A 136 19.22 -3.93 -1.04
CA PRO A 136 20.12 -4.53 -2.05
C PRO A 136 19.40 -5.40 -3.08
N ARG A 137 18.11 -5.67 -2.89
CA ARG A 137 17.27 -6.40 -3.82
C ARG A 137 16.79 -5.57 -4.98
N ILE A 138 16.89 -4.24 -4.89
CA ILE A 138 16.39 -3.31 -5.92
C ILE A 138 17.40 -3.24 -7.06
N THR A 139 16.93 -3.43 -8.30
CA THR A 139 17.76 -3.26 -9.50
C THR A 139 18.01 -1.78 -9.79
N LYS A 140 19.03 -1.44 -10.62
CA LYS A 140 19.29 -0.05 -11.02
C LYS A 140 18.08 0.56 -11.74
N VAL A 141 17.45 -0.17 -12.64
CA VAL A 141 16.20 0.23 -13.31
C VAL A 141 15.07 0.35 -12.27
N GLY A 142 14.95 -0.62 -11.38
CA GLY A 142 13.96 -0.63 -10.31
C GLY A 142 14.03 0.59 -9.38
N ALA A 143 15.23 1.08 -9.06
CA ALA A 143 15.41 2.28 -8.26
C ALA A 143 14.79 3.53 -8.93
N VAL A 144 14.95 3.67 -10.25
CA VAL A 144 14.32 4.75 -11.02
C VAL A 144 12.80 4.59 -11.02
N LEU A 145 12.30 3.38 -11.28
CA LEU A 145 10.86 3.10 -11.32
C LEU A 145 10.17 3.41 -9.99
N ARG A 146 10.77 3.02 -8.86
CA ARG A 146 10.25 3.30 -7.52
C ARG A 146 10.23 4.79 -7.19
N ARG A 147 11.34 5.50 -7.49
CA ARG A 147 11.42 6.95 -7.27
C ARG A 147 10.35 7.73 -8.04
N THR A 148 9.99 7.25 -9.24
CA THR A 148 8.99 7.87 -10.11
C THR A 148 7.59 7.26 -9.95
N SER A 149 7.43 6.23 -9.12
CA SER A 149 6.19 5.44 -8.97
C SER A 149 5.68 4.81 -10.28
N ILE A 150 6.52 4.73 -11.31
CA ILE A 150 6.17 4.09 -12.59
C ILE A 150 5.95 2.58 -12.39
N ASP A 151 6.62 1.98 -11.40
CA ASP A 151 6.44 0.57 -11.04
C ASP A 151 4.99 0.23 -10.66
N GLU A 152 4.19 1.20 -10.23
CA GLU A 152 2.80 1.01 -9.85
C GLU A 152 1.78 1.15 -10.99
N LEU A 153 2.19 1.66 -12.18
CA LEU A 153 1.27 1.86 -13.31
C LEU A 153 0.54 0.58 -13.79
N PRO A 154 1.10 -0.64 -13.73
CA PRO A 154 0.34 -1.85 -14.07
C PRO A 154 -0.90 -2.09 -13.18
N GLN A 155 -1.01 -1.44 -12.01
CA GLN A 155 -2.22 -1.50 -11.18
C GLN A 155 -3.44 -0.86 -11.86
N LEU A 156 -3.25 -0.04 -12.89
CA LEU A 156 -4.35 0.45 -13.73
C LEU A 156 -5.17 -0.71 -14.34
N ILE A 157 -4.54 -1.86 -14.60
CA ILE A 157 -5.23 -3.10 -15.02
C ILE A 157 -6.11 -3.63 -13.89
N ASN A 158 -5.64 -3.60 -12.63
CA ASN A 158 -6.47 -3.99 -11.48
C ASN A 158 -7.68 -3.07 -11.32
N ILE A 159 -7.51 -1.77 -11.61
CA ILE A 159 -8.62 -0.81 -11.56
C ILE A 159 -9.63 -1.12 -12.66
N LEU A 160 -9.19 -1.40 -13.89
CA LEU A 160 -10.09 -1.80 -14.99
C LEU A 160 -10.86 -3.09 -14.67
N LYS A 161 -10.19 -4.10 -14.11
CA LYS A 161 -10.80 -5.35 -13.66
C LYS A 161 -11.82 -5.13 -12.54
N GLY A 162 -11.67 -4.06 -11.74
CA GLY A 162 -12.55 -3.73 -10.62
C GLY A 162 -12.08 -4.26 -9.28
N ASP A 163 -10.85 -4.80 -9.19
CA ASP A 163 -10.21 -5.21 -7.95
C ASP A 163 -9.83 -3.99 -7.11
N MET A 164 -9.46 -2.89 -7.77
CA MET A 164 -8.99 -1.63 -7.18
C MET A 164 -9.77 -0.42 -7.70
N SER A 165 -9.49 0.72 -7.12
CA SER A 165 -9.90 2.07 -7.50
C SER A 165 -8.66 2.96 -7.64
N ILE A 166 -8.77 4.13 -8.26
CA ILE A 166 -7.68 5.13 -8.29
C ILE A 166 -7.41 5.61 -6.85
N ILE A 167 -8.47 5.92 -6.10
CA ILE A 167 -8.35 6.39 -4.70
C ILE A 167 -9.04 5.41 -3.76
N GLY A 168 -8.31 5.00 -2.72
CA GLY A 168 -8.77 4.09 -1.68
C GLY A 168 -7.61 3.64 -0.77
N PRO A 169 -7.90 2.97 0.35
CA PRO A 169 -6.89 2.41 1.24
C PRO A 169 -5.90 1.51 0.50
N ARG A 170 -4.62 1.56 0.87
CA ARG A 170 -3.60 0.71 0.23
C ARG A 170 -3.86 -0.77 0.53
N PRO A 171 -3.83 -1.68 -0.47
CA PRO A 171 -4.01 -3.11 -0.22
C PRO A 171 -2.76 -3.72 0.44
N PHE A 172 -2.97 -4.53 1.47
CA PHE A 172 -1.91 -5.25 2.18
C PHE A 172 -1.88 -6.73 1.82
N ILE A 173 -0.75 -7.40 2.05
CA ILE A 173 -0.65 -8.86 1.95
C ILE A 173 -1.47 -9.52 3.08
N PRO A 174 -1.92 -10.78 2.92
CA PRO A 174 -2.77 -11.44 3.90
C PRO A 174 -2.19 -11.43 5.33
N VAL A 175 -0.88 -11.58 5.47
CA VAL A 175 -0.21 -11.59 6.79
C VAL A 175 -0.27 -10.21 7.45
N GLU A 176 0.03 -9.14 6.70
CA GLU A 176 -0.04 -7.77 7.20
C GLU A 176 -1.48 -7.35 7.52
N GLN A 177 -2.46 -7.77 6.70
CA GLN A 177 -3.87 -7.44 6.92
C GLN A 177 -4.43 -8.02 8.22
N LYS A 178 -3.95 -9.19 8.66
CA LYS A 178 -4.38 -9.79 9.94
C LYS A 178 -4.08 -8.90 11.16
N GLU A 179 -3.10 -8.02 11.02
CA GLU A 179 -2.70 -7.07 12.07
C GLU A 179 -3.40 -5.70 11.95
N LEU A 180 -4.34 -5.55 11.02
CA LEU A 180 -5.04 -4.30 10.72
C LEU A 180 -6.56 -4.48 10.94
N PRO A 181 -7.29 -3.39 11.28
CA PRO A 181 -8.74 -3.46 11.38
C PRO A 181 -9.40 -3.72 10.02
N ASP A 182 -10.53 -4.43 10.03
CA ASP A 182 -11.25 -4.81 8.82
C ASP A 182 -12.10 -3.69 8.22
N ASP A 183 -12.34 -2.60 8.97
CA ASP A 183 -13.12 -1.47 8.46
C ASP A 183 -12.54 -0.81 7.20
N ARG A 184 -11.24 -0.92 7.00
CA ARG A 184 -10.57 -0.48 5.76
C ARG A 184 -10.96 -1.33 4.54
N LEU A 185 -11.49 -2.54 4.73
CA LEU A 185 -11.97 -3.44 3.68
C LEU A 185 -13.40 -3.14 3.23
N LEU A 186 -14.07 -2.16 3.84
CA LEU A 186 -15.41 -1.72 3.46
C LEU A 186 -15.46 -1.08 2.07
N VAL A 187 -14.33 -0.61 1.55
CA VAL A 187 -14.20 0.02 0.23
C VAL A 187 -13.14 -0.68 -0.61
N LYS A 188 -13.15 -0.46 -1.93
CA LYS A 188 -12.08 -0.96 -2.80
C LYS A 188 -10.76 -0.33 -2.41
N PRO A 189 -9.65 -1.10 -2.40
CA PRO A 189 -8.32 -0.54 -2.23
C PRO A 189 -7.97 0.38 -3.41
N GLY A 190 -7.08 1.33 -3.17
CA GLY A 190 -6.69 2.34 -4.14
C GLY A 190 -5.22 2.31 -4.52
N LEU A 191 -4.92 2.95 -5.66
CA LEU A 191 -3.57 3.26 -6.09
C LEU A 191 -2.95 4.34 -5.20
N SER A 192 -3.75 5.31 -4.74
CA SER A 192 -3.36 6.36 -3.80
C SER A 192 -4.43 6.62 -2.74
N CYS A 193 -4.02 7.21 -1.60
CA CYS A 193 -4.89 7.68 -0.53
C CYS A 193 -4.17 8.72 0.34
N TYR A 194 -4.82 9.15 1.43
CA TYR A 194 -4.30 10.16 2.34
C TYR A 194 -2.92 9.86 2.91
N TRP A 195 -2.67 8.63 3.37
CA TRP A 195 -1.40 8.35 4.02
C TRP A 195 -0.23 8.21 3.04
N GLN A 196 -0.46 7.74 1.79
CA GLN A 196 0.60 7.68 0.78
C GLN A 196 1.14 9.07 0.43
N ILE A 197 0.27 10.10 0.45
CA ILE A 197 0.63 11.49 0.17
C ILE A 197 0.97 12.32 1.41
N GLY A 198 0.69 11.80 2.61
CA GLY A 198 0.82 12.52 3.88
C GLY A 198 2.05 12.14 4.72
N GLY A 199 2.94 11.29 4.20
CA GLY A 199 4.13 10.85 4.94
C GLY A 199 4.51 9.40 4.62
N GLY A 200 3.61 8.64 4.02
CA GLY A 200 3.90 7.26 3.59
C GLY A 200 4.37 6.37 4.74
N ASN A 201 5.52 5.74 4.56
CA ASN A 201 6.08 4.78 5.52
C ASN A 201 6.71 5.43 6.77
N THR A 202 6.76 6.77 6.88
CA THR A 202 7.22 7.44 8.10
C THR A 202 6.12 7.53 9.16
N LEU A 203 4.87 7.32 8.75
CA LEU A 203 3.71 7.28 9.65
C LEU A 203 3.68 5.98 10.44
N SER A 204 3.31 6.08 11.70
CA SER A 204 3.01 4.92 12.55
C SER A 204 1.81 4.12 11.98
N LYS A 205 1.68 2.87 12.40
CA LYS A 205 0.59 2.00 12.00
C LYS A 205 -0.78 2.59 12.36
N SER A 206 -0.92 3.20 13.55
CA SER A 206 -2.14 3.86 13.99
C SER A 206 -2.51 5.05 13.11
N GLU A 207 -1.54 5.92 12.78
CA GLU A 207 -1.79 7.07 11.90
C GLU A 207 -2.21 6.64 10.49
N GLN A 208 -1.63 5.55 9.95
CA GLN A 208 -2.05 5.00 8.66
C GLN A 208 -3.51 4.52 8.69
N ILE A 209 -3.91 3.83 9.77
CA ILE A 209 -5.28 3.35 9.97
C ILE A 209 -6.25 4.53 10.09
N ASP A 210 -5.91 5.55 10.87
CA ASP A 210 -6.76 6.72 11.05
C ASP A 210 -6.97 7.49 9.74
N LEU A 211 -5.95 7.59 8.90
CA LEU A 211 -6.07 8.21 7.58
C LEU A 211 -6.92 7.37 6.61
N ASP A 212 -6.83 6.04 6.66
CA ASP A 212 -7.71 5.16 5.90
C ASP A 212 -9.18 5.32 6.35
N ARG A 213 -9.43 5.34 7.66
CA ARG A 213 -10.75 5.58 8.24
C ARG A 213 -11.31 6.95 7.87
N ARG A 214 -10.46 7.97 7.92
CA ARG A 214 -10.82 9.31 7.49
C ARG A 214 -11.29 9.31 6.05
N TYR A 215 -10.57 8.66 5.13
CA TYR A 215 -10.98 8.54 3.74
C TYR A 215 -12.35 7.87 3.61
N ILE A 216 -12.60 6.77 4.31
CA ILE A 216 -13.87 6.03 4.25
C ILE A 216 -15.04 6.91 4.68
N LYS A 217 -14.86 7.74 5.71
CA LYS A 217 -15.89 8.71 6.19
C LYS A 217 -16.11 9.85 5.19
N GLU A 218 -15.01 10.46 4.70
CA GLU A 218 -15.04 11.66 3.86
C GLU A 218 -15.19 11.37 2.35
N ARG A 219 -15.23 10.10 1.92
CA ARG A 219 -15.23 9.71 0.50
C ARG A 219 -16.31 10.45 -0.29
N SER A 220 -15.87 11.11 -1.35
CA SER A 220 -16.70 11.83 -2.31
C SER A 220 -15.87 12.10 -3.58
N LEU A 221 -16.52 12.43 -4.70
CA LEU A 221 -15.79 12.80 -5.92
C LEU A 221 -14.82 13.97 -5.69
N TRP A 222 -15.23 14.94 -4.88
CA TRP A 222 -14.37 16.08 -4.54
C TRP A 222 -13.16 15.69 -3.70
N THR A 223 -13.33 14.78 -2.75
CA THR A 223 -12.23 14.21 -1.97
C THR A 223 -11.26 13.45 -2.88
N ASP A 224 -11.78 12.63 -3.80
CA ASP A 224 -10.96 11.88 -4.75
C ASP A 224 -10.15 12.80 -5.65
N ILE A 225 -10.77 13.84 -6.22
CA ILE A 225 -10.07 14.85 -7.05
C ILE A 225 -8.96 15.56 -6.26
N LYS A 226 -9.21 15.94 -5.00
CA LYS A 226 -8.19 16.56 -4.15
C LYS A 226 -7.00 15.63 -3.91
N ILE A 227 -7.27 14.34 -3.65
CA ILE A 227 -6.21 13.35 -3.42
C ILE A 227 -5.43 13.12 -4.72
N ILE A 228 -6.09 13.00 -5.88
CA ILE A 228 -5.41 12.89 -7.19
C ILE A 228 -4.46 14.08 -7.41
N GLY A 229 -4.95 15.31 -7.23
CA GLY A 229 -4.12 16.50 -7.39
C GLY A 229 -2.89 16.50 -6.48
N LYS A 230 -3.07 16.14 -5.20
CA LYS A 230 -1.95 16.01 -4.25
C LYS A 230 -1.00 14.88 -4.63
N THR A 231 -1.52 13.73 -5.12
CA THR A 231 -0.69 12.61 -5.59
C THR A 231 0.20 13.02 -6.75
N VAL A 232 -0.36 13.72 -7.74
CA VAL A 232 0.42 14.25 -8.87
C VAL A 232 1.55 15.16 -8.38
N LEU A 233 1.25 16.12 -7.52
CA LEU A 233 2.26 17.02 -6.94
C LEU A 233 3.31 16.25 -6.13
N HIS A 234 2.90 15.23 -5.37
CA HIS A 234 3.80 14.40 -4.58
C HIS A 234 4.77 13.60 -5.45
N VAL A 235 4.28 12.97 -6.53
CA VAL A 235 5.11 12.25 -7.51
C VAL A 235 6.16 13.18 -8.14
N PHE A 236 5.75 14.39 -8.56
CA PHE A 236 6.68 15.36 -9.15
C PHE A 236 7.68 15.96 -8.13
N SER A 237 7.38 15.92 -6.83
CA SER A 237 8.31 16.38 -5.79
C SER A 237 9.48 15.44 -5.54
N GLY A 238 9.46 14.23 -6.10
CA GLY A 238 10.51 13.22 -5.94
C GLY A 238 10.63 12.63 -4.52
N LYS A 239 9.62 12.83 -3.66
CA LYS A 239 9.61 12.37 -2.25
C LYS A 239 9.09 10.93 -2.06
N ASN A 240 9.09 10.13 -3.13
CA ASN A 240 8.49 8.78 -3.14
C ASN A 240 9.43 7.66 -2.64
N CYS A 241 10.54 7.96 -1.99
CA CYS A 241 11.47 6.94 -1.47
C CYS A 241 11.44 6.88 0.04
#